data_98bd4baa807ca0b7062910c753324d4b
#
_entry.id   98bd4baa807ca0b7062910c753324d4b
#
_cell.length_a   1.000
_cell.length_b   1.000
_cell.length_c   1.000
_cell.angle_alpha   90.00
_cell.angle_beta   90.00
_cell.angle_gamma   90.00
#
_symmetry.space_group_name_H-M   'P 1'
#
loop_
_entity.id
_entity.type
_entity.pdbx_description
1 polymer ?
#
loop_
_entity_poly.entity_id
_entity_poly.type
_entity_poly.pdbx_seq_one_letter_code
_entity_poly.pdbx_strand_id
1 'polypeptide(L)'
;MGSDAQPPSLPPPTKYFWGDEPGEDEYYASQGVRNRQSYFQSPHGRLFTQSFHPIDPATGADRPVKALVFMSHGYGSDTGWLFQKIGIAYATWGYAVYCADLLGHGRSDGIRCYLGDMEAVAGASLSFFVSVRRESPGLPAFLFGESMGGAATLLMYLRSDPGTWTGLIFSAPLFVIPDDMKPSRLHLFLYGLLFGLADTWAAMPDNKMVGKAIKDPDRLRVIASNPRRYTGRPRVGTMRELARLCDYFETQFRGVTAPFLTVHGTEDGVTSPEGSKTFYEMAASADKKLILYEGMYHSLIQGEPEENSSRVLADMRAWIDERVERYAGAAAAN
;
A
#
# COMPACT_ATOMS: atom_id res chain seq x y z
N MET A 1 -16.70 46.45 9.03
CA MET A 1 -17.40 45.32 9.63
C MET A 1 -17.06 44.09 8.80
N GLY A 2 -16.01 43.38 9.17
CA GLY A 2 -15.62 42.13 8.51
C GLY A 2 -16.41 40.99 9.13
N SER A 3 -17.10 40.21 8.32
CA SER A 3 -17.79 39.02 8.75
C SER A 3 -16.73 37.92 9.03
N ASP A 4 -16.50 37.65 10.29
CA ASP A 4 -15.79 36.43 10.71
C ASP A 4 -16.64 35.21 10.34
N ALA A 5 -16.49 34.73 9.10
CA ALA A 5 -17.05 33.45 8.71
C ALA A 5 -16.19 32.37 9.41
N GLN A 6 -16.74 31.75 10.45
CA GLN A 6 -16.17 30.54 11.02
C GLN A 6 -15.91 29.50 9.93
N PRO A 7 -14.72 28.86 9.92
CA PRO A 7 -14.48 27.77 8.98
C PRO A 7 -15.57 26.71 9.17
N PRO A 8 -16.08 26.11 8.09
CA PRO A 8 -17.13 25.10 8.18
C PRO A 8 -16.69 23.99 9.14
N SER A 9 -17.52 23.71 10.13
CA SER A 9 -17.30 22.60 11.07
C SER A 9 -17.14 21.31 10.27
N LEU A 10 -16.10 20.53 10.57
CA LEU A 10 -15.95 19.21 10.00
C LEU A 10 -17.22 18.38 10.27
N PRO A 11 -17.72 17.65 9.27
CA PRO A 11 -18.84 16.75 9.49
C PRO A 11 -18.50 15.77 10.62
N PRO A 12 -19.50 15.28 11.36
CA PRO A 12 -19.27 14.30 12.41
C PRO A 12 -18.53 13.09 11.83
N PRO A 13 -17.65 12.42 12.59
CA PRO A 13 -16.91 11.28 12.10
C PRO A 13 -17.87 10.16 11.68
N THR A 14 -17.81 9.78 10.43
CA THR A 14 -18.57 8.66 9.88
C THR A 14 -17.84 7.35 10.19
N LYS A 15 -18.61 6.26 10.30
CA LYS A 15 -18.06 4.92 10.58
C LYS A 15 -17.28 4.37 9.38
N TYR A 16 -17.75 4.72 8.17
CA TYR A 16 -17.19 4.26 6.90
C TYR A 16 -16.96 5.44 5.95
N PHE A 17 -16.11 5.27 4.95
CA PHE A 17 -15.85 6.32 3.96
C PHE A 17 -17.07 6.61 3.05
N TRP A 18 -18.03 5.71 2.97
CA TRP A 18 -19.29 5.90 2.24
C TRP A 18 -20.42 6.47 3.11
N GLY A 19 -20.20 6.71 4.40
CA GLY A 19 -21.19 7.14 5.37
C GLY A 19 -21.51 6.05 6.38
N ASP A 20 -22.61 6.22 7.12
CA ASP A 20 -23.02 5.27 8.16
C ASP A 20 -23.94 4.17 7.61
N GLU A 21 -24.55 4.41 6.47
CA GLU A 21 -25.43 3.47 5.73
C GLU A 21 -25.03 3.38 4.25
N PRO A 22 -25.13 2.23 3.60
CA PRO A 22 -25.59 0.94 4.14
C PRO A 22 -24.59 0.32 5.13
N GLY A 23 -25.02 -0.74 5.84
CA GLY A 23 -24.13 -1.55 6.66
C GLY A 23 -22.98 -2.17 5.86
N GLU A 24 -21.92 -2.60 6.56
CA GLU A 24 -20.67 -3.02 5.91
C GLU A 24 -20.88 -4.19 4.94
N ASP A 25 -21.58 -5.23 5.36
CA ASP A 25 -21.84 -6.41 4.50
C ASP A 25 -22.71 -6.08 3.29
N GLU A 26 -23.73 -5.21 3.46
CA GLU A 26 -24.60 -4.75 2.38
C GLU A 26 -23.81 -3.89 1.37
N TYR A 27 -22.94 -3.02 1.86
CA TYR A 27 -22.06 -2.22 1.00
C TYR A 27 -21.19 -3.13 0.12
N TYR A 28 -20.48 -4.10 0.72
CA TYR A 28 -19.62 -4.99 -0.05
C TYR A 28 -20.41 -5.87 -1.03
N ALA A 29 -21.56 -6.40 -0.61
CA ALA A 29 -22.41 -7.17 -1.50
C ALA A 29 -22.89 -6.34 -2.70
N SER A 30 -23.22 -5.06 -2.50
CA SER A 30 -23.60 -4.14 -3.59
C SER A 30 -22.46 -3.91 -4.59
N GLN A 31 -21.20 -4.06 -4.14
CA GLN A 31 -20.01 -3.98 -4.99
C GLN A 31 -19.67 -5.33 -5.68
N GLY A 32 -20.47 -6.40 -5.48
CA GLY A 32 -20.18 -7.75 -5.99
C GLY A 32 -18.99 -8.41 -5.27
N VAL A 33 -18.80 -8.09 -4.00
CA VAL A 33 -17.65 -8.53 -3.20
C VAL A 33 -18.14 -9.04 -1.84
N ARG A 34 -17.53 -10.13 -1.34
CA ARG A 34 -17.63 -10.55 0.05
C ARG A 34 -16.36 -10.15 0.79
N ASN A 35 -16.49 -9.38 1.86
CA ASN A 35 -15.40 -9.05 2.77
C ASN A 35 -15.38 -10.04 3.94
N ARG A 36 -14.19 -10.41 4.38
CA ARG A 36 -13.97 -11.18 5.60
C ARG A 36 -12.87 -10.51 6.41
N GLN A 37 -13.08 -10.36 7.70
CA GLN A 37 -12.13 -9.75 8.63
C GLN A 37 -11.73 -10.77 9.70
N SER A 38 -10.46 -10.76 10.07
CA SER A 38 -9.91 -11.68 11.08
C SER A 38 -8.66 -11.09 11.71
N TYR A 39 -8.08 -11.84 12.63
CA TYR A 39 -6.76 -11.59 13.19
C TYR A 39 -5.84 -12.78 12.91
N PHE A 40 -4.62 -12.49 12.52
CA PHE A 40 -3.59 -13.48 12.27
C PHE A 40 -2.44 -13.29 13.26
N GLN A 41 -2.03 -14.38 13.94
CA GLN A 41 -0.89 -14.34 14.84
C GLN A 41 0.38 -14.57 14.03
N SER A 42 1.15 -13.50 13.83
CA SER A 42 2.47 -13.59 13.19
C SER A 42 3.57 -13.81 14.25
N PRO A 43 4.80 -14.16 13.84
CA PRO A 43 5.96 -14.25 14.76
C PRO A 43 6.29 -12.91 15.45
N HIS A 44 5.87 -11.77 14.90
CA HIS A 44 6.23 -10.44 15.37
C HIS A 44 5.08 -9.67 16.03
N GLY A 45 3.89 -10.25 16.09
CA GLY A 45 2.71 -9.65 16.69
C GLY A 45 1.43 -10.02 15.94
N ARG A 46 0.29 -9.67 16.50
CA ARG A 46 -1.01 -9.97 15.93
C ARG A 46 -1.37 -8.93 14.86
N LEU A 47 -1.71 -9.39 13.68
CA LEU A 47 -2.16 -8.56 12.57
C LEU A 47 -3.68 -8.59 12.47
N PHE A 48 -4.29 -7.44 12.25
CA PHE A 48 -5.63 -7.38 11.69
C PHE A 48 -5.54 -7.67 10.19
N THR A 49 -6.37 -8.58 9.70
CA THR A 49 -6.39 -9.00 8.30
C THR A 49 -7.79 -8.87 7.72
N GLN A 50 -7.86 -8.58 6.45
CA GLN A 50 -9.12 -8.67 5.71
C GLN A 50 -8.90 -9.21 4.30
N SER A 51 -9.95 -9.79 3.74
CA SER A 51 -9.94 -10.29 2.39
C SER A 51 -11.21 -9.89 1.64
N PHE A 52 -11.08 -9.76 0.32
CA PHE A 52 -12.16 -9.39 -0.59
C PHE A 52 -12.26 -10.49 -1.65
N HIS A 53 -13.42 -11.12 -1.74
CA HIS A 53 -13.69 -12.25 -2.64
C HIS A 53 -14.76 -11.87 -3.64
N PRO A 54 -14.60 -12.23 -4.94
CA PRO A 54 -15.62 -11.96 -5.94
C PRO A 54 -16.87 -12.81 -5.69
N ILE A 55 -18.02 -12.18 -5.71
CA ILE A 55 -19.32 -12.86 -5.66
C ILE A 55 -20.21 -12.43 -6.83
N ASP A 56 -21.21 -13.24 -7.12
CA ASP A 56 -22.30 -12.85 -7.99
C ASP A 56 -23.24 -11.90 -7.23
N PRO A 57 -23.41 -10.65 -7.66
CA PRO A 57 -24.18 -9.67 -6.90
C PRO A 57 -25.69 -9.99 -6.87
N ALA A 58 -26.20 -10.83 -7.78
CA ALA A 58 -27.60 -11.20 -7.81
C ALA A 58 -27.91 -12.37 -6.87
N THR A 59 -26.99 -13.31 -6.72
CA THR A 59 -27.18 -14.54 -5.94
C THR A 59 -26.39 -14.57 -4.63
N GLY A 60 -25.35 -13.72 -4.50
CA GLY A 60 -24.40 -13.76 -3.41
C GLY A 60 -23.45 -14.98 -3.45
N ALA A 61 -23.50 -15.79 -4.49
CA ALA A 61 -22.65 -16.97 -4.61
C ALA A 61 -21.20 -16.60 -4.93
N ASP A 62 -20.24 -17.39 -4.42
CA ASP A 62 -18.82 -17.19 -4.72
C ASP A 62 -18.54 -17.42 -6.22
N ARG A 63 -17.76 -16.53 -6.81
CA ARG A 63 -17.27 -16.67 -8.19
C ARG A 63 -15.90 -17.34 -8.21
N PRO A 64 -15.52 -18.03 -9.30
CA PRO A 64 -14.17 -18.54 -9.47
C PRO A 64 -13.12 -17.44 -9.35
N VAL A 65 -12.04 -17.74 -8.63
CA VAL A 65 -10.91 -16.83 -8.42
C VAL A 65 -9.85 -17.07 -9.49
N LYS A 66 -9.44 -16.01 -10.20
CA LYS A 66 -8.43 -16.06 -11.26
C LYS A 66 -7.00 -16.06 -10.70
N ALA A 67 -6.76 -15.31 -9.65
CA ALA A 67 -5.46 -15.16 -9.00
C ALA A 67 -5.63 -14.59 -7.58
N LEU A 68 -4.55 -14.66 -6.80
CA LEU A 68 -4.45 -14.06 -5.47
C LEU A 68 -3.68 -12.75 -5.56
N VAL A 69 -4.15 -11.71 -4.87
CA VAL A 69 -3.45 -10.43 -4.75
C VAL A 69 -3.28 -10.07 -3.28
N PHE A 70 -2.06 -9.84 -2.87
CA PHE A 70 -1.69 -9.52 -1.49
C PHE A 70 -1.26 -8.06 -1.41
N MET A 71 -1.96 -7.26 -0.59
CA MET A 71 -1.83 -5.80 -0.62
C MET A 71 -1.30 -5.23 0.68
N SER A 72 -0.34 -4.30 0.56
CA SER A 72 0.28 -3.54 1.65
C SER A 72 0.00 -2.05 1.50
N HIS A 73 -0.55 -1.43 2.54
CA HIS A 73 -0.92 0.00 2.59
C HIS A 73 0.27 0.90 2.94
N GLY A 74 0.10 2.22 2.71
CA GLY A 74 1.10 3.24 3.00
C GLY A 74 1.20 3.63 4.49
N TYR A 75 2.20 4.47 4.82
CA TYR A 75 2.45 5.00 6.16
C TYR A 75 1.24 5.77 6.71
N GLY A 76 0.92 5.51 7.97
CA GLY A 76 -0.17 6.18 8.68
C GLY A 76 -1.57 5.77 8.24
N SER A 77 -1.69 4.86 7.27
CA SER A 77 -2.94 4.32 6.73
C SER A 77 -3.32 2.98 7.41
N ASP A 78 -4.33 2.32 6.90
CA ASP A 78 -4.79 0.99 7.26
C ASP A 78 -5.41 0.33 6.02
N THR A 79 -5.78 -0.96 6.12
CA THR A 79 -6.40 -1.70 5.00
C THR A 79 -7.87 -1.33 4.76
N GLY A 80 -8.47 -0.51 5.62
CA GLY A 80 -9.82 0.01 5.49
C GLY A 80 -9.89 1.34 4.73
N TRP A 81 -10.98 2.07 4.97
CA TRP A 81 -11.24 3.37 4.41
C TRP A 81 -11.06 3.39 2.90
N LEU A 82 -10.42 4.44 2.32
CA LEU A 82 -10.26 4.50 0.86
C LEU A 82 -9.29 3.46 0.28
N PHE A 83 -8.38 2.88 1.07
CA PHE A 83 -7.48 1.83 0.58
C PHE A 83 -8.26 0.58 0.16
N GLN A 84 -9.33 0.24 0.84
CA GLN A 84 -10.17 -0.92 0.47
C GLN A 84 -10.81 -0.78 -0.91
N LYS A 85 -10.97 0.44 -1.48
CA LYS A 85 -11.43 0.61 -2.87
C LYS A 85 -10.54 -0.11 -3.87
N ILE A 86 -9.24 -0.18 -3.60
CA ILE A 86 -8.28 -0.93 -4.44
C ILE A 86 -8.61 -2.42 -4.36
N GLY A 87 -8.75 -2.95 -3.14
CA GLY A 87 -9.11 -4.34 -2.92
C GLY A 87 -10.46 -4.72 -3.55
N ILE A 88 -11.46 -3.86 -3.43
CA ILE A 88 -12.78 -4.03 -4.05
C ILE A 88 -12.64 -4.07 -5.57
N ALA A 89 -11.91 -3.11 -6.18
CA ALA A 89 -11.72 -3.08 -7.63
C ALA A 89 -11.10 -4.38 -8.15
N TYR A 90 -10.03 -4.87 -7.51
CA TYR A 90 -9.40 -6.12 -7.89
C TYR A 90 -10.34 -7.33 -7.70
N ALA A 91 -11.14 -7.35 -6.61
CA ALA A 91 -12.11 -8.42 -6.40
C ALA A 91 -13.19 -8.43 -7.48
N THR A 92 -13.69 -7.26 -7.92
CA THR A 92 -14.65 -7.19 -9.02
C THR A 92 -14.09 -7.71 -10.36
N TRP A 93 -12.76 -7.67 -10.54
CA TRP A 93 -12.11 -8.25 -11.73
C TRP A 93 -11.93 -9.76 -11.65
N GLY A 94 -12.28 -10.37 -10.52
CA GLY A 94 -12.23 -11.82 -10.30
C GLY A 94 -11.00 -12.30 -9.53
N TYR A 95 -10.32 -11.41 -8.80
CA TYR A 95 -9.19 -11.75 -7.94
C TYR A 95 -9.63 -11.91 -6.48
N ALA A 96 -9.03 -12.84 -5.73
CA ALA A 96 -9.14 -12.84 -4.28
C ALA A 96 -8.04 -11.95 -3.71
N VAL A 97 -8.44 -10.93 -2.95
CA VAL A 97 -7.51 -9.95 -2.37
C VAL A 97 -7.35 -10.21 -0.88
N TYR A 98 -6.12 -10.15 -0.40
CA TYR A 98 -5.76 -10.30 1.01
C TYR A 98 -4.91 -9.13 1.47
N CYS A 99 -5.30 -8.52 2.57
CA CYS A 99 -4.60 -7.36 3.15
C CYS A 99 -4.36 -7.58 4.64
N ALA A 100 -3.28 -7.01 5.15
CA ALA A 100 -3.03 -6.90 6.59
C ALA A 100 -2.75 -5.45 6.95
N ASP A 101 -3.31 -4.97 8.06
CA ASP A 101 -2.81 -3.74 8.68
C ASP A 101 -1.37 -4.03 9.12
N LEU A 102 -0.40 -3.25 8.63
CA LEU A 102 1.01 -3.42 8.99
C LEU A 102 1.20 -3.24 10.50
N LEU A 103 2.19 -3.90 11.09
CA LEU A 103 2.51 -3.69 12.51
C LEU A 103 2.67 -2.18 12.81
N GLY A 104 2.10 -1.76 13.93
CA GLY A 104 2.04 -0.35 14.31
C GLY A 104 0.97 0.47 13.58
N HIS A 105 0.16 -0.13 12.72
CA HIS A 105 -0.88 0.56 11.95
C HIS A 105 -2.27 -0.05 12.19
N GLY A 106 -3.28 0.75 11.89
CA GLY A 106 -4.68 0.33 11.91
C GLY A 106 -5.10 -0.35 13.22
N ARG A 107 -5.43 -1.63 13.11
CA ARG A 107 -5.91 -2.52 14.19
C ARG A 107 -4.88 -3.59 14.58
N SER A 108 -3.70 -3.59 13.96
CA SER A 108 -2.60 -4.50 14.28
C SER A 108 -1.84 -4.06 15.53
N ASP A 109 -1.16 -5.00 16.16
CA ASP A 109 -0.30 -4.74 17.32
C ASP A 109 0.86 -3.80 16.96
N GLY A 110 1.47 -3.19 17.98
CA GLY A 110 2.64 -2.33 17.86
C GLY A 110 2.38 -0.88 18.27
N ILE A 111 3.46 -0.12 18.41
CA ILE A 111 3.39 1.32 18.72
C ILE A 111 2.94 2.07 17.47
N ARG A 112 1.96 2.94 17.61
CA ARG A 112 1.32 3.63 16.49
C ARG A 112 2.33 4.36 15.60
N CYS A 113 2.41 3.95 14.33
CA CYS A 113 3.34 4.44 13.31
C CYS A 113 4.81 4.42 13.70
N TYR A 114 5.19 3.44 14.52
CA TYR A 114 6.57 3.10 14.81
C TYR A 114 6.93 1.83 14.05
N LEU A 115 7.87 1.93 13.11
CA LEU A 115 8.32 0.79 12.33
C LEU A 115 9.45 0.05 13.03
N GLY A 116 10.40 0.81 13.64
CA GLY A 116 11.52 0.29 14.40
C GLY A 116 12.44 -0.63 13.59
N ASP A 117 11.88 -1.73 13.12
CA ASP A 117 12.52 -2.74 12.27
C ASP A 117 11.56 -3.13 11.14
N MET A 118 11.89 -2.77 9.91
CA MET A 118 11.07 -3.06 8.74
C MET A 118 11.10 -4.54 8.34
N GLU A 119 12.13 -5.28 8.73
CA GLU A 119 12.18 -6.74 8.56
C GLU A 119 11.08 -7.42 9.39
N ALA A 120 10.86 -6.96 10.62
CA ALA A 120 9.76 -7.48 11.45
C ALA A 120 8.38 -7.09 10.89
N VAL A 121 8.22 -5.84 10.41
CA VAL A 121 6.96 -5.36 9.83
C VAL A 121 6.60 -6.12 8.55
N ALA A 122 7.54 -6.24 7.62
CA ALA A 122 7.34 -6.98 6.37
C ALA A 122 7.21 -8.48 6.62
N GLY A 123 8.04 -9.05 7.51
CA GLY A 123 8.01 -10.47 7.88
C GLY A 123 6.69 -10.91 8.52
N ALA A 124 6.07 -10.05 9.33
CA ALA A 124 4.75 -10.31 9.89
C ALA A 124 3.70 -10.48 8.76
N SER A 125 3.63 -9.52 7.84
CA SER A 125 2.70 -9.58 6.71
C SER A 125 3.02 -10.73 5.74
N LEU A 126 4.31 -10.97 5.47
CA LEU A 126 4.76 -12.08 4.63
C LEU A 126 4.32 -13.43 5.20
N SER A 127 4.42 -13.63 6.52
CA SER A 127 3.98 -14.87 7.16
C SER A 127 2.50 -15.15 6.94
N PHE A 128 1.66 -14.11 7.00
CA PHE A 128 0.24 -14.21 6.65
C PHE A 128 0.04 -14.51 5.16
N PHE A 129 0.67 -13.77 4.27
CA PHE A 129 0.52 -13.91 2.82
C PHE A 129 0.96 -15.31 2.35
N VAL A 130 2.07 -15.80 2.86
CA VAL A 130 2.55 -17.17 2.54
C VAL A 130 1.60 -18.23 3.10
N SER A 131 0.99 -18.04 4.27
CA SER A 131 0.00 -19.00 4.79
C SER A 131 -1.19 -19.14 3.86
N VAL A 132 -1.76 -18.01 3.39
CA VAL A 132 -2.86 -17.99 2.41
C VAL A 132 -2.40 -18.58 1.06
N ARG A 133 -1.21 -18.23 0.60
CA ARG A 133 -0.66 -18.71 -0.68
C ARG A 133 -0.56 -20.25 -0.71
N ARG A 134 -0.23 -20.87 0.41
CA ARG A 134 -0.12 -22.34 0.54
C ARG A 134 -1.47 -23.05 0.41
N GLU A 135 -2.58 -22.39 0.73
CA GLU A 135 -3.93 -22.95 0.59
C GLU A 135 -4.38 -23.02 -0.88
N SER A 136 -3.74 -22.24 -1.77
CA SER A 136 -4.08 -22.17 -3.20
C SER A 136 -2.82 -22.18 -4.08
N PRO A 137 -2.02 -23.25 -4.06
CA PRO A 137 -0.70 -23.31 -4.73
C PRO A 137 -0.80 -23.22 -6.26
N GLY A 138 -1.92 -23.62 -6.85
CA GLY A 138 -2.14 -23.61 -8.30
C GLY A 138 -2.55 -22.26 -8.88
N LEU A 139 -2.88 -21.26 -8.05
CA LEU A 139 -3.27 -19.94 -8.56
C LEU A 139 -2.05 -19.02 -8.74
N PRO A 140 -2.04 -18.15 -9.75
CA PRO A 140 -1.09 -17.03 -9.80
C PRO A 140 -1.22 -16.15 -8.55
N ALA A 141 -0.11 -15.60 -8.07
CA ALA A 141 -0.07 -14.79 -6.87
C ALA A 141 0.75 -13.52 -7.07
N PHE A 142 0.15 -12.37 -6.76
CA PHE A 142 0.76 -11.06 -6.95
C PHE A 142 0.88 -10.31 -5.62
N LEU A 143 1.99 -9.61 -5.44
CA LEU A 143 2.16 -8.64 -4.38
C LEU A 143 1.83 -7.23 -4.90
N PHE A 144 1.09 -6.47 -4.12
CA PHE A 144 0.79 -5.05 -4.36
C PHE A 144 1.27 -4.22 -3.17
N GLY A 145 1.87 -3.06 -3.44
CA GLY A 145 2.24 -2.12 -2.38
C GLY A 145 2.15 -0.67 -2.81
N GLU A 146 1.57 0.15 -1.94
CA GLU A 146 1.46 1.59 -2.11
C GLU A 146 2.41 2.32 -1.17
N SER A 147 3.20 3.28 -1.67
CA SER A 147 4.04 4.15 -0.85
C SER A 147 5.04 3.33 0.01
N MET A 148 5.03 3.49 1.33
CA MET A 148 5.77 2.64 2.28
C MET A 148 5.38 1.15 2.15
N GLY A 149 4.14 0.84 1.83
CA GLY A 149 3.71 -0.52 1.52
C GLY A 149 4.41 -1.10 0.29
N GLY A 150 4.82 -0.25 -0.68
CA GLY A 150 5.68 -0.64 -1.79
C GLY A 150 7.06 -1.07 -1.32
N ALA A 151 7.65 -0.35 -0.36
CA ALA A 151 8.91 -0.75 0.28
C ALA A 151 8.75 -2.09 1.04
N ALA A 152 7.67 -2.25 1.81
CA ALA A 152 7.37 -3.53 2.47
C ALA A 152 7.21 -4.67 1.46
N THR A 153 6.53 -4.43 0.34
CA THR A 153 6.32 -5.39 -0.74
C THR A 153 7.62 -5.83 -1.39
N LEU A 154 8.51 -4.89 -1.69
CA LEU A 154 9.83 -5.21 -2.23
C LEU A 154 10.66 -6.04 -1.24
N LEU A 155 10.63 -5.67 0.04
CA LEU A 155 11.33 -6.43 1.08
C LEU A 155 10.76 -7.86 1.22
N MET A 156 9.43 -8.02 1.21
CA MET A 156 8.78 -9.34 1.22
C MET A 156 9.19 -10.20 0.02
N TYR A 157 9.26 -9.60 -1.18
CA TYR A 157 9.75 -10.30 -2.36
C TYR A 157 11.20 -10.78 -2.19
N LEU A 158 12.09 -9.91 -1.72
CA LEU A 158 13.50 -10.23 -1.49
C LEU A 158 13.73 -11.30 -0.41
N ARG A 159 12.75 -11.53 0.46
CA ARG A 159 12.76 -12.56 1.53
C ARG A 159 11.97 -13.82 1.17
N SER A 160 11.41 -13.87 -0.04
CA SER A 160 10.64 -15.02 -0.51
C SER A 160 11.50 -15.94 -1.38
N ASP A 161 11.14 -17.23 -1.39
CA ASP A 161 11.75 -18.18 -2.33
C ASP A 161 11.46 -17.77 -3.78
N PRO A 162 12.40 -17.99 -4.70
CA PRO A 162 12.18 -17.72 -6.13
C PRO A 162 10.91 -18.43 -6.65
N GLY A 163 10.12 -17.70 -7.44
CA GLY A 163 8.88 -18.23 -8.02
C GLY A 163 7.66 -18.21 -7.10
N THR A 164 7.79 -17.77 -5.84
CA THR A 164 6.64 -17.63 -4.93
C THR A 164 5.59 -16.68 -5.50
N TRP A 165 6.02 -15.60 -6.14
CA TRP A 165 5.18 -14.54 -6.65
C TRP A 165 5.23 -14.48 -8.18
N THR A 166 4.07 -14.45 -8.81
CA THR A 166 3.90 -14.33 -10.27
C THR A 166 4.26 -12.94 -10.77
N GLY A 167 4.08 -11.92 -9.93
CA GLY A 167 4.46 -10.55 -10.26
C GLY A 167 4.24 -9.57 -9.10
N LEU A 168 4.78 -8.35 -9.29
CA LEU A 168 4.76 -7.28 -8.29
C LEU A 168 4.09 -6.04 -8.88
N ILE A 169 3.30 -5.34 -8.08
CA ILE A 169 2.64 -4.09 -8.48
C ILE A 169 2.97 -3.03 -7.44
N PHE A 170 3.57 -1.95 -7.89
CA PHE A 170 3.98 -0.84 -7.03
C PHE A 170 3.23 0.44 -7.43
N SER A 171 2.58 1.08 -6.47
CA SER A 171 1.90 2.38 -6.62
C SER A 171 2.65 3.44 -5.82
N ALA A 172 3.31 4.38 -6.51
CA ALA A 172 4.10 5.45 -5.91
C ALA A 172 5.01 4.95 -4.76
N PRO A 173 5.85 3.91 -4.99
CA PRO A 173 6.58 3.22 -3.92
C PRO A 173 7.66 4.10 -3.30
N LEU A 174 7.92 3.88 -2.00
CA LEU A 174 9.05 4.46 -1.29
C LEU A 174 10.31 3.64 -1.57
N PHE A 175 11.01 3.94 -2.65
CA PHE A 175 12.27 3.29 -3.02
C PHE A 175 13.50 4.16 -2.76
N VAL A 176 13.32 5.48 -2.87
CA VAL A 176 14.35 6.49 -2.62
C VAL A 176 13.72 7.64 -1.82
N ILE A 177 14.42 8.17 -0.85
CA ILE A 177 14.01 9.40 -0.16
C ILE A 177 14.47 10.58 -1.02
N PRO A 178 13.58 11.53 -1.37
CA PRO A 178 13.96 12.75 -2.07
C PRO A 178 15.06 13.52 -1.31
N ASP A 179 16.00 14.10 -2.05
CA ASP A 179 17.19 14.75 -1.43
C ASP A 179 16.82 15.92 -0.53
N ASP A 180 15.74 16.64 -0.84
CA ASP A 180 15.20 17.73 -0.02
C ASP A 180 14.57 17.26 1.30
N MET A 181 14.24 15.94 1.39
CA MET A 181 13.71 15.30 2.59
C MET A 181 14.77 14.53 3.38
N LYS A 182 15.96 14.33 2.83
CA LYS A 182 17.06 13.67 3.56
C LYS A 182 17.53 14.55 4.69
N PRO A 183 17.60 14.05 5.95
CA PRO A 183 18.20 14.80 7.04
C PRO A 183 19.67 15.12 6.73
N SER A 184 20.13 16.35 7.05
CA SER A 184 21.54 16.67 6.88
C SER A 184 22.42 15.74 7.73
N ARG A 185 23.69 15.55 7.33
CA ARG A 185 24.66 14.70 8.08
C ARG A 185 24.78 15.11 9.55
N LEU A 186 24.66 16.40 9.85
CA LEU A 186 24.65 16.92 11.22
C LEU A 186 23.39 16.48 11.97
N HIS A 187 22.22 16.56 11.35
CA HIS A 187 20.97 16.06 11.96
C HIS A 187 21.03 14.54 12.18
N LEU A 188 21.56 13.76 11.23
CA LEU A 188 21.75 12.32 11.38
C LEU A 188 22.71 12.00 12.54
N PHE A 189 23.79 12.79 12.71
CA PHE A 189 24.70 12.63 13.84
C PHE A 189 24.03 12.96 15.17
N LEU A 190 23.31 14.09 15.25
CA LEU A 190 22.58 14.49 16.46
C LEU A 190 21.47 13.49 16.80
N TYR A 191 20.74 13.00 15.79
CA TYR A 191 19.78 11.90 15.98
C TYR A 191 20.50 10.62 16.41
N GLY A 192 21.70 10.33 15.88
CA GLY A 192 22.51 9.18 16.25
C GLY A 192 22.86 9.14 17.74
N LEU A 193 23.09 10.29 18.39
CA LEU A 193 23.30 10.39 19.83
C LEU A 193 22.01 10.12 20.65
N LEU A 194 20.84 10.31 20.04
CA LEU A 194 19.52 10.09 20.65
C LEU A 194 18.94 8.71 20.30
N PHE A 195 19.57 7.97 19.37
CA PHE A 195 19.10 6.65 18.97
C PHE A 195 19.17 5.66 20.12
N GLY A 196 18.09 4.91 20.30
CA GLY A 196 17.91 4.00 21.42
C GLY A 196 17.16 4.60 22.61
N LEU A 197 17.30 5.89 22.88
CA LEU A 197 16.55 6.58 23.94
C LEU A 197 15.29 7.29 23.41
N ALA A 198 15.30 7.75 22.16
CA ALA A 198 14.26 8.58 21.57
C ALA A 198 13.57 7.96 20.32
N ASP A 199 13.86 6.72 19.98
CA ASP A 199 13.36 6.06 18.76
C ASP A 199 11.83 6.12 18.62
N THR A 200 11.10 5.97 19.71
CA THR A 200 9.64 6.02 19.73
C THR A 200 9.06 7.43 19.79
N TRP A 201 9.90 8.47 19.91
CA TRP A 201 9.44 9.85 20.03
C TRP A 201 8.89 10.36 18.69
N ALA A 202 7.70 10.94 18.71
CA ALA A 202 7.07 11.61 17.58
C ALA A 202 7.62 13.05 17.46
N ALA A 203 8.91 13.19 17.15
CA ALA A 203 9.65 14.45 17.23
C ALA A 203 10.10 15.02 15.87
N MET A 204 9.94 14.24 14.78
CA MET A 204 10.34 14.71 13.45
C MET A 204 9.47 15.87 12.99
N PRO A 205 10.02 16.83 12.22
CA PRO A 205 9.22 17.90 11.68
C PRO A 205 8.02 17.38 10.87
N ASP A 206 6.88 18.02 11.04
CA ASP A 206 5.72 17.77 10.19
C ASP A 206 5.93 18.46 8.84
N ASN A 207 6.17 17.69 7.81
CA ASN A 207 6.46 18.18 6.47
C ASN A 207 5.20 18.61 5.68
N LYS A 208 4.02 18.67 6.30
CA LYS A 208 2.74 18.97 5.63
C LYS A 208 2.51 18.07 4.40
N MET A 209 2.89 16.80 4.51
CA MET A 209 2.85 15.85 3.39
C MET A 209 1.43 15.62 2.83
N VAL A 210 0.40 15.85 3.65
CA VAL A 210 -1.00 15.61 3.26
C VAL A 210 -1.39 16.45 2.04
N GLY A 211 -1.03 17.73 1.99
CA GLY A 211 -1.33 18.61 0.85
C GLY A 211 -0.52 18.30 -0.41
N LYS A 212 0.55 17.49 -0.28
CA LYS A 212 1.39 17.03 -1.41
C LYS A 212 1.00 15.62 -1.89
N ALA A 213 0.21 14.90 -1.10
CA ALA A 213 -0.17 13.52 -1.38
C ALA A 213 -1.49 13.40 -2.13
N ILE A 214 -2.42 14.32 -1.91
CA ILE A 214 -3.82 14.23 -2.32
C ILE A 214 -4.16 15.46 -3.16
N LYS A 215 -4.54 15.25 -4.41
CA LYS A 215 -4.88 16.32 -5.35
C LYS A 215 -6.32 16.79 -5.23
N ASP A 216 -7.24 15.85 -5.05
CA ASP A 216 -8.68 16.13 -4.95
C ASP A 216 -9.04 16.56 -3.51
N PRO A 217 -9.56 17.81 -3.31
CA PRO A 217 -9.87 18.32 -1.99
C PRO A 217 -11.03 17.58 -1.29
N ASP A 218 -11.97 17.02 -2.02
CA ASP A 218 -13.08 16.27 -1.44
C ASP A 218 -12.58 14.92 -0.94
N ARG A 219 -11.72 14.24 -1.70
CA ARG A 219 -11.03 13.03 -1.26
C ARG A 219 -10.11 13.29 -0.07
N LEU A 220 -9.45 14.46 -0.04
CA LEU A 220 -8.66 14.86 1.12
C LEU A 220 -9.51 14.92 2.41
N ARG A 221 -10.73 15.50 2.33
CA ARG A 221 -11.65 15.53 3.49
C ARG A 221 -12.03 14.13 3.94
N VAL A 222 -12.36 13.24 2.99
CA VAL A 222 -12.70 11.85 3.29
C VAL A 222 -11.52 11.13 3.93
N ILE A 223 -10.30 11.29 3.41
CA ILE A 223 -9.09 10.67 3.98
C ILE A 223 -8.79 11.23 5.38
N ALA A 224 -8.94 12.54 5.58
CA ALA A 224 -8.71 13.18 6.87
C ALA A 224 -9.70 12.73 7.95
N SER A 225 -10.91 12.30 7.57
CA SER A 225 -11.92 11.79 8.50
C SER A 225 -11.73 10.33 8.91
N ASN A 226 -10.75 9.61 8.37
CA ASN A 226 -10.45 8.24 8.79
C ASN A 226 -10.02 8.21 10.28
N PRO A 227 -10.83 7.60 11.18
CA PRO A 227 -10.55 7.60 12.62
C PRO A 227 -9.29 6.79 12.99
N ARG A 228 -8.80 5.95 12.08
CA ARG A 228 -7.60 5.13 12.27
C ARG A 228 -6.34 5.76 11.68
N ARG A 229 -6.49 6.82 10.89
CA ARG A 229 -5.33 7.51 10.31
C ARG A 229 -4.43 8.08 11.40
N TYR A 230 -3.13 7.94 11.20
CA TYR A 230 -2.14 8.60 12.05
C TYR A 230 -1.96 10.06 11.63
N THR A 231 -2.19 10.98 12.56
CA THR A 231 -2.07 12.43 12.36
C THR A 231 -0.94 13.04 13.19
N GLY A 232 -0.19 12.21 13.92
CA GLY A 232 0.94 12.65 14.72
C GLY A 232 2.19 12.87 13.85
N ARG A 233 3.21 13.48 14.48
CA ARG A 233 4.53 13.65 13.85
C ARG A 233 5.20 12.29 13.59
N PRO A 234 5.96 12.14 12.50
CA PRO A 234 6.74 10.93 12.27
C PRO A 234 7.68 10.65 13.45
N ARG A 235 7.87 9.36 13.75
CA ARG A 235 8.76 8.95 14.84
C ARG A 235 10.20 8.87 14.34
N VAL A 236 11.15 9.19 15.23
CA VAL A 236 12.58 9.22 14.90
C VAL A 236 13.04 7.87 14.36
N GLY A 237 12.75 6.77 15.05
CA GLY A 237 13.15 5.43 14.61
C GLY A 237 12.50 5.01 13.29
N THR A 238 11.27 5.45 13.02
CA THR A 238 10.61 5.21 11.74
C THR A 238 11.37 5.86 10.60
N MET A 239 11.71 7.13 10.72
CA MET A 239 12.42 7.86 9.64
C MET A 239 13.81 7.30 9.39
N ARG A 240 14.53 6.93 10.47
CA ARG A 240 15.83 6.23 10.36
C ARG A 240 15.70 4.92 9.59
N GLU A 241 14.71 4.13 9.94
CA GLU A 241 14.51 2.80 9.33
C GLU A 241 14.12 2.90 7.85
N LEU A 242 13.25 3.86 7.50
CA LEU A 242 12.91 4.11 6.10
C LEU A 242 14.13 4.58 5.28
N ALA A 243 14.99 5.43 5.86
CA ALA A 243 16.22 5.86 5.19
C ALA A 243 17.17 4.67 4.97
N ARG A 244 17.41 3.86 6.01
CA ARG A 244 18.24 2.64 5.92
C ARG A 244 17.71 1.68 4.84
N LEU A 245 16.38 1.53 4.77
CA LEU A 245 15.74 0.65 3.82
C LEU A 245 15.90 1.13 2.37
N CYS A 246 15.78 2.42 2.12
CA CYS A 246 16.02 3.00 0.80
C CYS A 246 17.47 2.79 0.34
N ASP A 247 18.46 3.04 1.20
CA ASP A 247 19.86 2.77 0.90
C ASP A 247 20.11 1.27 0.61
N TYR A 248 19.47 0.38 1.38
CA TYR A 248 19.53 -1.06 1.14
C TYR A 248 18.94 -1.44 -0.22
N PHE A 249 17.80 -0.90 -0.61
CA PHE A 249 17.13 -1.23 -1.86
C PHE A 249 17.95 -0.90 -3.10
N GLU A 250 18.69 0.20 -3.10
CA GLU A 250 19.59 0.56 -4.21
C GLU A 250 20.58 -0.56 -4.49
N THR A 251 21.05 -1.27 -3.46
CA THR A 251 21.96 -2.42 -3.61
C THR A 251 21.25 -3.69 -4.12
N GLN A 252 19.94 -3.79 -3.95
CA GLN A 252 19.14 -4.99 -4.24
C GLN A 252 18.38 -4.95 -5.57
N PHE A 253 18.17 -3.79 -6.17
CA PHE A 253 17.37 -3.65 -7.40
C PHE A 253 17.78 -4.60 -8.51
N ARG A 254 19.08 -4.82 -8.71
CA ARG A 254 19.61 -5.75 -9.71
C ARG A 254 19.23 -7.21 -9.50
N GLY A 255 18.83 -7.59 -8.30
CA GLY A 255 18.36 -8.93 -7.94
C GLY A 255 16.88 -9.18 -8.23
N VAL A 256 16.13 -8.15 -8.64
CA VAL A 256 14.69 -8.29 -8.91
C VAL A 256 14.49 -8.82 -10.32
N THR A 257 14.01 -10.06 -10.41
CA THR A 257 13.79 -10.79 -11.67
C THR A 257 12.32 -11.07 -11.97
N ALA A 258 11.43 -10.99 -10.95
CA ALA A 258 9.99 -11.18 -11.14
C ALA A 258 9.39 -10.12 -12.06
N PRO A 259 8.33 -10.45 -12.83
CA PRO A 259 7.54 -9.47 -13.54
C PRO A 259 7.06 -8.35 -12.61
N PHE A 260 7.13 -7.09 -13.04
CA PHE A 260 6.59 -6.00 -12.24
C PHE A 260 5.99 -4.85 -13.05
N LEU A 261 5.01 -4.19 -12.41
CA LEU A 261 4.47 -2.90 -12.80
C LEU A 261 4.79 -1.89 -11.71
N THR A 262 5.33 -0.74 -12.10
CA THR A 262 5.43 0.43 -11.23
C THR A 262 4.63 1.57 -11.85
N VAL A 263 3.74 2.17 -11.08
CA VAL A 263 3.00 3.38 -11.46
C VAL A 263 3.36 4.53 -10.53
N HIS A 264 3.53 5.76 -11.07
CA HIS A 264 3.93 6.92 -10.27
C HIS A 264 3.40 8.22 -10.88
N GLY A 265 3.03 9.18 -10.04
CA GLY A 265 2.64 10.52 -10.46
C GLY A 265 3.88 11.41 -10.65
N THR A 266 3.93 12.23 -11.71
CA THR A 266 5.09 13.12 -11.93
C THR A 266 5.17 14.28 -10.94
N GLU A 267 4.05 14.66 -10.33
CA GLU A 267 3.94 15.71 -9.31
C GLU A 267 3.88 15.15 -7.87
N ASP A 268 4.37 13.92 -7.69
CA ASP A 268 4.45 13.29 -6.36
C ASP A 268 5.43 14.04 -5.46
N GLY A 269 4.90 14.70 -4.43
CA GLY A 269 5.68 15.45 -3.44
C GLY A 269 5.97 14.66 -2.15
N VAL A 270 5.73 13.34 -2.14
CA VAL A 270 5.92 12.45 -0.98
C VAL A 270 7.01 11.43 -1.22
N THR A 271 6.92 10.68 -2.33
CA THR A 271 7.96 9.74 -2.78
C THR A 271 8.49 10.17 -4.13
N SER A 272 9.77 9.86 -4.39
CA SER A 272 10.43 10.32 -5.61
C SER A 272 10.08 9.47 -6.83
N PRO A 273 9.51 10.05 -7.90
CA PRO A 273 9.37 9.34 -9.19
C PRO A 273 10.71 8.85 -9.74
N GLU A 274 11.82 9.54 -9.42
CA GLU A 274 13.17 9.11 -9.80
C GLU A 274 13.55 7.76 -9.17
N GLY A 275 13.09 7.48 -7.95
CA GLY A 275 13.28 6.17 -7.33
C GLY A 275 12.61 5.05 -8.13
N SER A 276 11.42 5.29 -8.69
CA SER A 276 10.75 4.34 -9.57
C SER A 276 11.46 4.16 -10.92
N LYS A 277 12.03 5.23 -11.48
CA LYS A 277 12.85 5.15 -12.69
C LYS A 277 14.13 4.36 -12.45
N THR A 278 14.86 4.68 -11.39
CA THR A 278 16.09 3.97 -10.99
C THR A 278 15.82 2.48 -10.78
N PHE A 279 14.74 2.13 -10.07
CA PHE A 279 14.34 0.75 -9.90
C PHE A 279 14.05 0.06 -11.24
N TYR A 280 13.26 0.71 -12.11
CA TYR A 280 12.93 0.19 -13.44
C TYR A 280 14.19 -0.05 -14.27
N GLU A 281 15.14 0.87 -14.28
CA GLU A 281 16.38 0.75 -15.04
C GLU A 281 17.28 -0.36 -14.53
N MET A 282 17.44 -0.45 -13.20
CA MET A 282 18.38 -1.37 -12.55
C MET A 282 17.87 -2.81 -12.43
N ALA A 283 16.56 -3.02 -12.32
CA ALA A 283 16.00 -4.36 -12.11
C ALA A 283 16.28 -5.28 -13.29
N ALA A 284 16.68 -6.53 -12.98
CA ALA A 284 17.01 -7.54 -13.98
C ALA A 284 15.79 -8.23 -14.62
N SER A 285 14.57 -7.89 -14.19
CA SER A 285 13.35 -8.45 -14.76
C SER A 285 13.27 -8.22 -16.27
N ALA A 286 12.97 -9.27 -17.02
CA ALA A 286 12.71 -9.21 -18.45
C ALA A 286 11.30 -8.71 -18.79
N ASP A 287 10.37 -8.78 -17.83
CA ASP A 287 8.99 -8.33 -17.94
C ASP A 287 8.71 -7.23 -16.92
N LYS A 288 9.05 -6.00 -17.27
CA LYS A 288 8.92 -4.83 -16.42
C LYS A 288 8.24 -3.67 -17.13
N LYS A 289 7.37 -2.95 -16.42
CA LYS A 289 6.68 -1.78 -16.93
C LYS A 289 6.70 -0.65 -15.90
N LEU A 290 6.99 0.55 -16.36
CA LEU A 290 6.88 1.79 -15.62
C LEU A 290 5.88 2.70 -16.32
N ILE A 291 4.89 3.21 -15.60
CA ILE A 291 3.94 4.21 -16.10
C ILE A 291 4.06 5.45 -15.21
N LEU A 292 4.41 6.57 -15.82
CA LEU A 292 4.43 7.87 -15.18
C LEU A 292 3.19 8.65 -15.60
N TYR A 293 2.37 9.05 -14.63
CA TYR A 293 1.16 9.83 -14.88
C TYR A 293 1.44 11.31 -14.71
N GLU A 294 1.40 12.03 -15.82
CA GLU A 294 1.68 13.47 -15.85
C GLU A 294 0.71 14.25 -14.97
N GLY A 295 1.25 15.12 -14.12
CA GLY A 295 0.50 16.00 -13.24
C GLY A 295 -0.22 15.30 -12.08
N MET A 296 -0.12 13.97 -11.92
CA MET A 296 -0.71 13.28 -10.77
C MET A 296 0.19 13.36 -9.54
N TYR A 297 -0.47 13.33 -8.38
CA TYR A 297 0.16 13.37 -7.06
C TYR A 297 0.44 11.95 -6.52
N HIS A 298 0.83 11.86 -5.24
CA HIS A 298 1.23 10.61 -4.60
C HIS A 298 0.14 9.54 -4.57
N SER A 299 -1.05 9.89 -4.10
CA SER A 299 -2.16 8.94 -3.93
C SER A 299 -2.94 8.76 -5.23
N LEU A 300 -2.39 7.99 -6.16
CA LEU A 300 -2.90 7.83 -7.53
C LEU A 300 -4.36 7.33 -7.61
N ILE A 301 -4.79 6.47 -6.68
CA ILE A 301 -6.13 5.89 -6.71
C ILE A 301 -7.04 6.55 -5.69
N GLN A 302 -6.53 6.84 -4.50
CA GLN A 302 -7.35 7.35 -3.40
C GLN A 302 -7.46 8.86 -3.39
N GLY A 303 -6.47 9.57 -3.94
CA GLY A 303 -6.30 11.02 -3.83
C GLY A 303 -6.46 11.81 -5.12
N GLU A 304 -6.53 11.16 -6.27
CA GLU A 304 -6.76 11.79 -7.57
C GLU A 304 -8.25 11.88 -7.90
N PRO A 305 -8.69 12.80 -8.79
CA PRO A 305 -10.04 12.78 -9.36
C PRO A 305 -10.41 11.41 -9.96
N GLU A 306 -11.71 11.12 -10.03
CA GLU A 306 -12.19 9.79 -10.45
C GLU A 306 -11.69 9.37 -11.83
N GLU A 307 -11.61 10.28 -12.80
CA GLU A 307 -11.08 10.00 -14.15
C GLU A 307 -9.64 9.49 -14.09
N ASN A 308 -8.79 10.17 -13.31
CA ASN A 308 -7.39 9.82 -13.13
C ASN A 308 -7.24 8.46 -12.44
N SER A 309 -7.94 8.26 -11.33
CA SER A 309 -7.88 7.01 -10.57
C SER A 309 -8.41 5.81 -11.37
N SER A 310 -9.45 6.00 -12.17
CA SER A 310 -9.99 4.98 -13.08
C SER A 310 -8.99 4.59 -14.16
N ARG A 311 -8.24 5.55 -14.71
CA ARG A 311 -7.16 5.27 -15.67
C ARG A 311 -6.06 4.43 -15.03
N VAL A 312 -5.60 4.78 -13.83
CA VAL A 312 -4.57 4.01 -13.10
C VAL A 312 -5.04 2.57 -12.85
N LEU A 313 -6.28 2.41 -12.39
CA LEU A 313 -6.88 1.08 -12.17
C LEU A 313 -7.01 0.28 -13.47
N ALA A 314 -7.38 0.91 -14.58
CA ALA A 314 -7.46 0.25 -15.88
C ALA A 314 -6.10 -0.27 -16.36
N ASP A 315 -5.04 0.53 -16.21
CA ASP A 315 -3.67 0.12 -16.57
C ASP A 315 -3.16 -1.02 -15.67
N MET A 316 -3.46 -0.98 -14.38
CA MET A 316 -3.14 -2.07 -13.44
C MET A 316 -3.89 -3.36 -13.81
N ARG A 317 -5.18 -3.24 -14.12
CA ARG A 317 -6.00 -4.37 -14.57
C ARG A 317 -5.46 -5.01 -15.83
N ALA A 318 -5.19 -4.21 -16.86
CA ALA A 318 -4.65 -4.71 -18.12
C ALA A 318 -3.32 -5.46 -17.90
N TRP A 319 -2.45 -4.92 -17.02
CA TRP A 319 -1.17 -5.55 -16.72
C TRP A 319 -1.31 -6.90 -16.02
N ILE A 320 -2.17 -6.99 -14.99
CA ILE A 320 -2.36 -8.24 -14.22
C ILE A 320 -3.12 -9.30 -15.03
N ASP A 321 -4.17 -8.92 -15.78
CA ASP A 321 -4.96 -9.83 -16.62
C ASP A 321 -4.05 -10.53 -17.66
N GLU A 322 -3.15 -9.77 -18.31
CA GLU A 322 -2.19 -10.33 -19.28
C GLU A 322 -1.28 -11.41 -18.66
N ARG A 323 -0.81 -11.21 -17.42
CA ARG A 323 0.08 -12.17 -16.76
C ARG A 323 -0.65 -13.38 -16.23
N VAL A 324 -1.90 -13.21 -15.80
CA VAL A 324 -2.76 -14.34 -15.42
C VAL A 324 -3.03 -15.23 -16.62
N GLU A 325 -3.30 -14.67 -17.81
CA GLU A 325 -3.49 -15.43 -19.05
C GLU A 325 -2.23 -16.19 -19.46
N ARG A 326 -1.06 -15.55 -19.38
CA ARG A 326 0.25 -16.21 -19.67
C ARG A 326 0.52 -17.37 -18.70
N TYR A 327 0.22 -17.19 -17.41
CA TYR A 327 0.39 -18.23 -16.42
C TYR A 327 -0.54 -19.42 -16.68
N ALA A 328 -1.81 -19.17 -16.99
CA ALA A 328 -2.77 -20.21 -17.33
C ALA A 328 -2.35 -20.96 -18.61
N GLY A 329 -1.83 -20.28 -19.63
CA GLY A 329 -1.28 -20.89 -20.84
C GLY A 329 -0.08 -21.78 -20.55
N ALA A 330 0.84 -21.34 -19.70
CA ALA A 330 2.01 -22.15 -19.33
C ALA A 330 1.63 -23.39 -18.50
N ALA A 331 0.64 -23.30 -17.62
CA ALA A 331 0.15 -24.43 -16.83
C ALA A 331 -0.60 -25.49 -17.69
N ALA A 332 -1.22 -25.07 -18.79
CA ALA A 332 -1.91 -25.95 -19.71
C ALA A 332 -0.96 -26.65 -20.72
N ALA A 333 0.26 -26.12 -20.87
CA ALA A 333 1.27 -26.65 -21.78
C ALA A 333 2.23 -27.67 -21.13
N ASN A 334 2.18 -27.79 -19.81
CA ASN A 334 2.94 -28.79 -19.00
C ASN A 334 2.01 -29.90 -18.49
#